data_3e5de81c58947fd4ae3fe7193cee7ded
#
_entry.id   3e5de81c58947fd4ae3fe7193cee7ded
#
_cell.length_a   1.000
_cell.length_b   1.000
_cell.length_c   1.000
_cell.angle_alpha   90.00
_cell.angle_beta   90.00
_cell.angle_gamma   90.00
#
_symmetry.space_group_name_H-M   'P 1'
#
loop_
_entity.id
_entity.type
_entity.pdbx_description
1 polymer ?
#
loop_
_entity_poly.entity_id
_entity_poly.type
_entity_poly.pdbx_seq_one_letter_code
_entity_poly.pdbx_strand_id
1 'polypeptide(L)'
;MLLAASVDDVEMMRILLAAGADPKIQTATKASTIMAATALNHGIGESLVTEAEAIDAVNLLLSLGVDPKGETTVGENALFGPAYRGWNTLLAQMIDLGVNVNAVSKAGTTPWRAANGQGDRLGGVLVNTEGADLLVKHGADPKLGVACESQNRCRDLK
;
A
#
# COMPACT_ATOMS: atom_id res chain seq x y z
N MET A 1 1.21 13.83 11.14
CA MET A 1 0.44 12.58 10.87
C MET A 1 1.03 11.76 9.74
N LEU A 2 1.11 12.22 8.48
CA LEU A 2 1.59 11.41 7.36
C LEU A 2 2.98 10.79 7.58
N LEU A 3 3.96 11.56 8.06
CA LEU A 3 5.29 11.04 8.39
C LEU A 3 5.27 10.01 9.52
N ALA A 4 4.56 10.26 10.61
CA ALA A 4 4.44 9.31 11.72
C ALA A 4 3.76 8.02 11.24
N ALA A 5 2.73 8.11 10.39
CA ALA A 5 2.06 6.97 9.79
C ALA A 5 2.98 6.21 8.81
N SER A 6 3.87 6.88 8.08
CA SER A 6 4.76 6.18 7.13
C SER A 6 5.89 5.40 7.78
N VAL A 7 6.17 5.64 9.05
CA VAL A 7 7.13 4.88 9.86
C VAL A 7 6.45 4.09 10.99
N ASP A 8 5.12 4.03 10.94
CA ASP A 8 4.23 3.31 11.87
C ASP A 8 4.49 3.62 13.37
N ASP A 9 4.93 4.86 13.64
CA ASP A 9 5.16 5.36 15.00
C ASP A 9 3.82 5.73 15.65
N VAL A 10 3.15 4.73 16.22
CA VAL A 10 1.84 4.85 16.86
C VAL A 10 1.90 5.82 18.05
N GLU A 11 2.99 5.87 18.79
CA GLU A 11 3.16 6.78 19.93
C GLU A 11 3.18 8.22 19.43
N MET A 12 3.99 8.53 18.44
CA MET A 12 4.03 9.86 17.82
C MET A 12 2.68 10.22 17.19
N MET A 13 2.00 9.25 16.54
CA MET A 13 0.65 9.49 16.00
C MET A 13 -0.33 9.92 17.10
N ARG A 14 -0.31 9.26 18.28
CA ARG A 14 -1.16 9.62 19.43
C ARG A 14 -0.84 11.00 19.99
N ILE A 15 0.45 11.35 20.08
CA ILE A 15 0.90 12.69 20.53
C ILE A 15 0.37 13.76 19.56
N LEU A 16 0.52 13.55 18.26
CA LEU A 16 0.04 14.47 17.24
C LEU A 16 -1.49 14.61 17.27
N LEU A 17 -2.23 13.52 17.47
CA LEU A 17 -3.68 13.54 17.63
C LEU A 17 -4.12 14.34 18.85
N ALA A 18 -3.43 14.15 19.99
CA ALA A 18 -3.70 14.92 21.21
C ALA A 18 -3.42 16.43 21.02
N ALA A 19 -2.49 16.78 20.12
CA ALA A 19 -2.20 18.15 19.70
C ALA A 19 -3.15 18.70 18.61
N GLY A 20 -4.18 17.93 18.22
CA GLY A 20 -5.19 18.36 17.24
C GLY A 20 -4.84 18.10 15.78
N ALA A 21 -3.87 17.24 15.50
CA ALA A 21 -3.55 16.87 14.12
C ALA A 21 -4.70 16.08 13.47
N ASP A 22 -5.07 16.43 12.24
CA ASP A 22 -6.09 15.73 11.47
C ASP A 22 -5.56 14.38 10.99
N PRO A 23 -6.18 13.23 11.38
CA PRO A 23 -5.78 11.91 10.88
C PRO A 23 -6.17 11.68 9.41
N LYS A 24 -7.10 12.47 8.85
CA LYS A 24 -7.62 12.33 7.49
C LYS A 24 -6.87 13.17 6.45
N ILE A 25 -5.76 13.79 6.87
CA ILE A 25 -4.92 14.56 5.95
C ILE A 25 -4.39 13.69 4.81
N GLN A 26 -4.34 14.26 3.62
CA GLN A 26 -3.79 13.61 2.43
C GLN A 26 -2.64 14.43 1.85
N THR A 27 -1.76 13.76 1.11
CA THR A 27 -0.76 14.42 0.27
C THR A 27 -1.40 15.13 -0.93
N ALA A 28 -0.63 15.94 -1.66
CA ALA A 28 -1.06 16.51 -2.94
C ALA A 28 -1.44 15.44 -3.98
N THR A 29 -0.89 14.24 -3.86
CA THR A 29 -1.23 13.08 -4.70
C THR A 29 -2.38 12.24 -4.14
N LYS A 30 -3.09 12.73 -3.13
CA LYS A 30 -4.19 12.04 -2.43
C LYS A 30 -3.78 10.75 -1.69
N ALA A 31 -2.50 10.57 -1.39
CA ALA A 31 -2.11 9.49 -0.49
C ALA A 31 -2.61 9.80 0.93
N SER A 32 -3.41 8.91 1.50
CA SER A 32 -3.97 9.01 2.85
C SER A 32 -2.96 8.54 3.90
N THR A 33 -3.26 8.80 5.18
CA THR A 33 -2.48 8.27 6.31
C THR A 33 -2.48 6.74 6.36
N ILE A 34 -3.59 6.06 5.99
CA ILE A 34 -3.62 4.59 5.85
C ILE A 34 -2.67 4.13 4.75
N MET A 35 -2.69 4.75 3.57
CA MET A 35 -1.75 4.41 2.51
C MET A 35 -0.29 4.62 2.94
N ALA A 36 -0.01 5.63 3.75
CA ALA A 36 1.32 5.83 4.31
C ALA A 36 1.68 4.68 5.27
N ALA A 37 0.77 4.29 6.18
CA ALA A 37 0.97 3.19 7.13
C ALA A 37 1.02 1.80 6.46
N THR A 38 0.48 1.64 5.26
CA THR A 38 0.63 0.41 4.45
C THR A 38 1.90 0.42 3.59
N ALA A 39 2.86 1.28 3.88
CA ALA A 39 4.16 1.40 3.20
C ALA A 39 4.07 1.66 1.68
N LEU A 40 3.02 2.37 1.23
CA LEU A 40 2.80 2.65 -0.19
C LEU A 40 4.01 3.30 -0.89
N ASN A 41 4.78 4.14 -0.19
CA ASN A 41 5.89 4.89 -0.76
C ASN A 41 7.27 4.43 -0.30
N HIS A 42 7.37 3.28 0.38
CA HIS A 42 8.63 2.76 0.89
C HIS A 42 9.11 1.58 0.06
N GLY A 43 10.35 1.65 -0.43
CA GLY A 43 11.02 0.54 -1.07
C GLY A 43 11.33 -0.59 -0.07
N ILE A 44 11.48 -1.81 -0.58
CA ILE A 44 11.92 -2.95 0.22
C ILE A 44 13.32 -2.64 0.77
N GLY A 45 13.48 -2.72 2.10
CA GLY A 45 14.77 -2.44 2.77
C GLY A 45 15.00 -0.96 3.16
N GLU A 46 14.12 -0.05 2.78
CA GLU A 46 14.23 1.37 3.18
C GLU A 46 13.63 1.65 4.56
N SER A 47 12.83 0.75 5.09
CA SER A 47 12.19 0.86 6.40
C SER A 47 12.35 -0.43 7.20
N LEU A 48 12.69 -0.29 8.48
CA LEU A 48 12.75 -1.40 9.45
C LEU A 48 11.38 -1.74 10.04
N VAL A 49 10.32 -1.08 9.59
CA VAL A 49 8.94 -1.30 10.06
C VAL A 49 8.52 -2.73 9.76
N THR A 50 7.93 -3.36 10.77
CA THR A 50 7.37 -4.71 10.69
C THR A 50 5.89 -4.67 10.28
N GLU A 51 5.37 -5.79 9.79
CA GLU A 51 3.94 -5.93 9.49
C GLU A 51 3.06 -5.68 10.73
N ALA A 52 3.50 -6.10 11.91
CA ALA A 52 2.76 -5.92 13.16
C ALA A 52 2.61 -4.43 13.52
N GLU A 53 3.68 -3.65 13.41
CA GLU A 53 3.65 -2.21 13.65
C GLU A 53 2.74 -1.49 12.64
N ALA A 54 2.80 -1.90 11.37
CA ALA A 54 1.91 -1.36 10.33
C ALA A 54 0.43 -1.67 10.63
N ILE A 55 0.12 -2.88 11.10
CA ILE A 55 -1.24 -3.27 11.50
C ILE A 55 -1.73 -2.39 12.67
N ASP A 56 -0.88 -2.13 13.67
CA ASP A 56 -1.24 -1.29 14.82
C ASP A 56 -1.52 0.15 14.38
N ALA A 57 -0.69 0.72 13.50
CA ALA A 57 -0.89 2.06 12.96
C ALA A 57 -2.17 2.15 12.12
N VAL A 58 -2.42 1.16 11.26
CA VAL A 58 -3.65 1.07 10.46
C VAL A 58 -4.89 0.94 11.34
N ASN A 59 -4.86 0.09 12.37
CA ASN A 59 -5.97 -0.07 13.30
C ASN A 59 -6.28 1.23 14.06
N LEU A 60 -5.27 1.98 14.47
CA LEU A 60 -5.47 3.30 15.05
C LEU A 60 -6.19 4.24 14.07
N LEU A 61 -5.73 4.30 12.82
CA LEU A 61 -6.32 5.18 11.80
C LEU A 61 -7.77 4.78 11.45
N LEU A 62 -8.06 3.48 11.37
CA LEU A 62 -9.41 2.96 11.16
C LEU A 62 -10.34 3.34 12.32
N SER A 63 -9.86 3.27 13.57
CA SER A 63 -10.65 3.68 14.75
C SER A 63 -11.00 5.18 14.75
N LEU A 64 -10.24 5.99 14.03
CA LEU A 64 -10.47 7.42 13.85
C LEU A 64 -11.32 7.73 12.59
N GLY A 65 -11.81 6.70 11.91
CA GLY A 65 -12.68 6.83 10.74
C GLY A 65 -11.95 7.32 9.48
N VAL A 66 -10.67 6.97 9.33
CA VAL A 66 -9.95 7.16 8.07
C VAL A 66 -10.43 6.11 7.07
N ASP A 67 -10.78 6.52 5.86
CA ASP A 67 -11.24 5.61 4.81
C ASP A 67 -10.07 4.84 4.18
N PRO A 68 -10.07 3.49 4.21
CA PRO A 68 -9.03 2.69 3.59
C PRO A 68 -9.16 2.58 2.05
N LYS A 69 -10.33 2.92 1.47
CA LYS A 69 -10.67 2.63 0.05
C LYS A 69 -10.19 3.67 -0.94
N GLY A 70 -9.56 4.76 -0.47
CA GLY A 70 -9.08 5.81 -1.34
C GLY A 70 -8.04 5.33 -2.37
N GLU A 71 -7.87 6.11 -3.43
CA GLU A 71 -6.83 5.93 -4.43
C GLU A 71 -6.04 7.22 -4.61
N THR A 72 -4.75 7.09 -4.87
CA THR A 72 -3.90 8.23 -5.23
C THR A 72 -4.22 8.75 -6.63
N THR A 73 -3.72 9.95 -6.97
CA THR A 73 -3.84 10.49 -8.33
C THR A 73 -3.13 9.66 -9.39
N VAL A 74 -2.30 8.70 -8.98
CA VAL A 74 -1.63 7.74 -9.86
C VAL A 74 -2.28 6.35 -9.86
N GLY A 75 -3.44 6.20 -9.20
CA GLY A 75 -4.22 4.95 -9.22
C GLY A 75 -3.71 3.87 -8.25
N GLU A 76 -2.86 4.22 -7.30
CA GLU A 76 -2.43 3.29 -6.23
C GLU A 76 -3.34 3.40 -5.01
N ASN A 77 -3.52 2.30 -4.29
CA ASN A 77 -4.29 2.23 -3.05
C ASN A 77 -3.53 1.49 -1.94
N ALA A 78 -4.20 1.25 -0.81
CA ALA A 78 -3.60 0.65 0.38
C ALA A 78 -3.18 -0.83 0.22
N LEU A 79 -3.44 -1.48 -0.91
CA LEU A 79 -3.00 -2.86 -1.19
C LEU A 79 -1.59 -2.93 -1.79
N PHE A 80 -1.12 -1.86 -2.45
CA PHE A 80 0.16 -1.91 -3.16
C PHE A 80 1.35 -2.13 -2.23
N GLY A 81 1.42 -1.42 -1.10
CA GLY A 81 2.50 -1.56 -0.15
C GLY A 81 2.60 -2.97 0.44
N PRO A 82 1.54 -3.52 1.07
CA PRO A 82 1.53 -4.88 1.60
C PRO A 82 1.84 -5.94 0.54
N ALA A 83 1.33 -5.78 -0.69
CA ALA A 83 1.62 -6.69 -1.81
C ALA A 83 3.12 -6.72 -2.15
N TYR A 84 3.77 -5.54 -2.23
CA TYR A 84 5.21 -5.44 -2.47
C TYR A 84 6.05 -6.02 -1.32
N ARG A 85 5.62 -5.83 -0.07
CA ARG A 85 6.40 -6.20 1.12
C ARG A 85 6.17 -7.63 1.59
N GLY A 86 5.18 -8.34 1.05
CA GLY A 86 4.79 -9.67 1.50
C GLY A 86 4.07 -9.66 2.85
N TRP A 87 3.40 -8.56 3.19
CA TRP A 87 2.61 -8.40 4.41
C TRP A 87 1.21 -8.97 4.21
N ASN A 88 1.10 -10.30 4.28
CA ASN A 88 -0.11 -11.03 3.90
C ASN A 88 -1.26 -10.84 4.87
N THR A 89 -0.99 -10.63 6.16
CA THR A 89 -2.01 -10.35 7.17
C THR A 89 -2.65 -8.99 6.93
N LEU A 90 -1.82 -7.96 6.70
CA LEU A 90 -2.29 -6.61 6.39
C LEU A 90 -2.99 -6.56 5.02
N LEU A 91 -2.46 -7.30 4.03
CA LEU A 91 -3.08 -7.43 2.72
C LEU A 91 -4.50 -8.00 2.83
N ALA A 92 -4.68 -9.08 3.60
CA ALA A 92 -5.98 -9.68 3.88
C ALA A 92 -6.93 -8.68 4.55
N GLN A 93 -6.46 -7.98 5.58
CA GLN A 93 -7.25 -6.98 6.29
C GLN A 93 -7.74 -5.86 5.34
N MET A 94 -6.89 -5.37 4.45
CA MET A 94 -7.29 -4.33 3.48
C MET A 94 -8.31 -4.87 2.45
N ILE A 95 -8.16 -6.11 2.01
CA ILE A 95 -9.12 -6.78 1.13
C ILE A 95 -10.49 -6.91 1.82
N ASP A 96 -10.52 -7.37 3.06
CA ASP A 96 -11.75 -7.54 3.85
C ASP A 96 -12.47 -6.21 4.09
N LEU A 97 -11.73 -5.12 4.20
CA LEU A 97 -12.28 -3.76 4.27
C LEU A 97 -12.83 -3.26 2.91
N GLY A 98 -12.69 -4.04 1.85
CA GLY A 98 -13.22 -3.76 0.52
C GLY A 98 -12.39 -2.76 -0.29
N VAL A 99 -11.07 -2.72 -0.05
CA VAL A 99 -10.15 -2.00 -0.93
C VAL A 99 -10.11 -2.66 -2.30
N ASN A 100 -10.09 -1.88 -3.38
CA ASN A 100 -10.16 -2.38 -4.75
C ASN A 100 -8.94 -3.23 -5.13
N VAL A 101 -9.13 -4.54 -5.25
CA VAL A 101 -8.06 -5.51 -5.62
C VAL A 101 -7.61 -5.37 -7.08
N ASN A 102 -8.41 -4.71 -7.92
CA ASN A 102 -8.16 -4.49 -9.34
C ASN A 102 -7.75 -3.04 -9.66
N ALA A 103 -7.25 -2.29 -8.68
CA ALA A 103 -6.69 -0.98 -8.94
C ALA A 103 -5.51 -1.07 -9.91
N VAL A 104 -5.44 -0.14 -10.87
CA VAL A 104 -4.36 -0.08 -11.86
C VAL A 104 -3.66 1.26 -11.75
N SER A 105 -2.37 1.25 -11.45
CA SER A 105 -1.58 2.47 -11.42
C SER A 105 -1.34 3.02 -12.83
N LYS A 106 -0.95 4.29 -12.93
CA LYS A 106 -0.55 4.89 -14.21
C LYS A 106 0.63 4.18 -14.89
N ALA A 107 1.43 3.46 -14.11
CA ALA A 107 2.51 2.61 -14.63
C ALA A 107 2.01 1.23 -15.10
N GLY A 108 0.70 0.96 -15.01
CA GLY A 108 0.12 -0.33 -15.37
C GLY A 108 0.26 -1.41 -14.31
N THR A 109 0.82 -1.09 -13.14
CA THR A 109 0.94 -2.05 -12.03
C THR A 109 -0.40 -2.24 -11.34
N THR A 110 -0.69 -3.47 -10.92
CA THR A 110 -1.82 -3.83 -10.04
C THR A 110 -1.28 -4.41 -8.73
N PRO A 111 -2.09 -4.51 -7.65
CA PRO A 111 -1.66 -5.19 -6.42
C PRO A 111 -1.18 -6.62 -6.68
N TRP A 112 -1.86 -7.37 -7.59
CA TRP A 112 -1.44 -8.71 -7.98
C TRP A 112 -0.05 -8.73 -8.64
N ARG A 113 0.22 -7.80 -9.57
CA ARG A 113 1.53 -7.66 -10.21
C ARG A 113 2.61 -7.25 -9.22
N ALA A 114 2.27 -6.38 -8.28
CA ALA A 114 3.16 -5.98 -7.20
C ALA A 114 3.60 -7.20 -6.37
N ALA A 115 2.65 -8.07 -5.98
CA ALA A 115 2.94 -9.31 -5.25
C ALA A 115 3.78 -10.30 -6.08
N ASN A 116 3.59 -10.37 -7.40
CA ASN A 116 4.36 -11.26 -8.29
C ASN A 116 5.71 -10.69 -8.74
N GLY A 117 6.21 -9.61 -8.12
CA GLY A 117 7.48 -8.99 -8.50
C GLY A 117 7.46 -8.37 -9.90
N GLN A 118 6.28 -8.13 -10.47
CA GLN A 118 6.06 -7.53 -11.79
C GLN A 118 5.69 -6.04 -11.70
N GLY A 119 5.96 -5.41 -10.57
CA GLY A 119 5.70 -3.99 -10.35
C GLY A 119 6.83 -3.10 -10.86
N ASP A 120 6.54 -1.80 -10.92
CA ASP A 120 7.44 -0.75 -11.41
C ASP A 120 8.44 -0.24 -10.36
N ARG A 121 8.35 -0.71 -9.11
CA ARG A 121 9.23 -0.26 -8.02
C ARG A 121 10.58 -0.97 -8.05
N LEU A 122 11.63 -0.20 -7.85
CA LEU A 122 13.00 -0.67 -7.68
C LEU A 122 13.07 -1.62 -6.49
N GLY A 123 13.59 -2.83 -6.71
CA GLY A 123 13.74 -3.84 -5.67
C GLY A 123 12.61 -4.86 -5.60
N GLY A 124 11.65 -4.85 -6.54
CA GLY A 124 10.57 -5.82 -6.65
C GLY A 124 11.04 -7.25 -6.98
N VAL A 125 12.01 -7.75 -6.22
CA VAL A 125 12.55 -9.12 -6.39
C VAL A 125 11.88 -10.10 -5.42
N LEU A 126 11.09 -9.60 -4.46
CA LEU A 126 10.33 -10.49 -3.59
C LEU A 126 9.04 -10.89 -4.30
N VAL A 127 9.02 -12.12 -4.79
CA VAL A 127 7.77 -12.73 -5.26
C VAL A 127 7.01 -13.23 -4.03
N ASN A 128 5.88 -12.58 -3.75
CA ASN A 128 4.95 -12.96 -2.70
C ASN A 128 3.82 -13.80 -3.31
N THR A 129 4.09 -15.08 -3.56
CA THR A 129 3.12 -16.00 -4.16
C THR A 129 1.86 -16.13 -3.31
N GLU A 130 2.00 -16.19 -1.98
CA GLU A 130 0.86 -16.29 -1.07
C GLU A 130 -0.07 -15.05 -1.17
N GLY A 131 0.50 -13.86 -1.20
CA GLY A 131 -0.26 -12.62 -1.38
C GLY A 131 -0.90 -12.53 -2.78
N ALA A 132 -0.22 -13.00 -3.81
CA ALA A 132 -0.78 -13.08 -5.16
C ALA A 132 -1.98 -14.03 -5.25
N ASP A 133 -1.87 -15.21 -4.63
CA ASP A 133 -2.95 -16.20 -4.56
C ASP A 133 -4.14 -15.66 -3.74
N LEU A 134 -3.86 -14.97 -2.63
CA LEU A 134 -4.87 -14.29 -1.82
C LEU A 134 -5.65 -13.26 -2.63
N LEU A 135 -4.96 -12.42 -3.40
CA LEU A 135 -5.59 -11.43 -4.26
C LEU A 135 -6.48 -12.07 -5.33
N VAL A 136 -6.00 -13.14 -5.99
CA VAL A 136 -6.81 -13.89 -6.99
C VAL A 136 -8.04 -14.50 -6.35
N LYS A 137 -7.91 -15.10 -5.18
CA LYS A 137 -9.03 -15.65 -4.41
C LYS A 137 -10.13 -14.61 -4.14
N HIS A 138 -9.74 -13.35 -3.99
CA HIS A 138 -10.66 -12.23 -3.76
C HIS A 138 -11.00 -11.43 -5.04
N GLY A 139 -10.75 -11.99 -6.21
CA GLY A 139 -11.22 -11.46 -7.49
C GLY A 139 -10.25 -10.54 -8.22
N ALA A 140 -8.97 -10.56 -7.86
CA ALA A 140 -7.97 -9.88 -8.69
C ALA A 140 -7.82 -10.58 -10.04
N ASP A 141 -7.84 -9.81 -11.13
CA ASP A 141 -7.60 -10.31 -12.47
C ASP A 141 -6.11 -10.22 -12.85
N PRO A 142 -5.41 -11.37 -13.00
CA PRO A 142 -3.99 -11.39 -13.36
C PRO A 142 -3.69 -10.80 -14.75
N LYS A 143 -4.71 -10.63 -15.60
CA LYS A 143 -4.57 -10.06 -16.94
C LYS A 143 -4.59 -8.53 -16.93
N LEU A 144 -5.04 -7.91 -15.85
CA LEU A 144 -5.06 -6.46 -15.74
C LEU A 144 -3.65 -5.88 -15.65
N GLY A 145 -3.52 -4.66 -16.15
CA GLY A 145 -2.28 -3.91 -16.13
C GLY A 145 -1.22 -4.45 -17.09
N VAL A 146 0.00 -3.96 -16.94
CA VAL A 146 1.15 -4.33 -17.77
C VAL A 146 2.28 -4.85 -16.88
N ALA A 147 2.87 -5.99 -17.23
CA ALA A 147 4.04 -6.48 -16.53
C ALA A 147 5.25 -5.60 -16.83
N CYS A 148 5.87 -5.05 -15.80
CA CYS A 148 7.17 -4.39 -15.92
C CYS A 148 8.28 -5.44 -15.93
N GLU A 149 8.70 -5.87 -17.12
CA GLU A 149 9.78 -6.88 -17.26
C GLU A 149 11.18 -6.28 -17.06
N SER A 150 11.31 -4.96 -17.03
CA SER A 150 12.57 -4.27 -16.71
C SER A 150 12.31 -2.82 -16.30
N GLN A 151 13.19 -2.28 -15.46
CA GLN A 151 13.14 -0.90 -14.92
C GLN A 151 13.03 0.19 -15.99
N ASN A 152 13.42 -0.06 -17.23
CA ASN A 152 13.37 0.91 -18.31
C ASN A 152 12.02 0.95 -19.06
N ARG A 153 11.29 -0.17 -19.13
CA ARG A 153 10.04 -0.23 -19.91
C ARG A 153 8.85 0.46 -19.25
N CYS A 154 8.84 0.56 -17.92
CA CYS A 154 7.75 1.22 -17.22
C CYS A 154 7.81 2.76 -17.30
N ARG A 155 8.97 3.32 -17.64
CA ARG A 155 9.16 4.78 -17.80
C ARG A 155 8.62 5.29 -19.14
N ASP A 156 8.52 4.42 -20.13
CA ASP A 156 8.11 4.77 -21.50
C ASP A 156 6.58 4.68 -21.72
N LEU A 157 5.83 4.27 -20.69
CA LEU A 157 4.36 4.21 -20.70
C LEU A 157 3.69 5.52 -20.23
N LYS A 158 4.34 6.65 -20.40
CA LYS A 158 3.81 7.99 -20.10
C LYS A 158 3.00 8.54 -21.26
#